data_b689ef0691ad252f6ac0780aa8ad1d81
#
_entry.id   b689ef0691ad252f6ac0780aa8ad1d81
#
_cell.length_a   1.000
_cell.length_b   1.000
_cell.length_c   1.000
_cell.angle_alpha   90.00
_cell.angle_beta   90.00
_cell.angle_gamma   90.00
#
_symmetry.space_group_name_H-M   'P 1'
#
loop_
_entity.id
_entity.type
_entity.pdbx_description
1 polymer ?
#
loop_
_entity_poly.entity_id
_entity_poly.type
_entity_poly.pdbx_seq_one_letter_code
_entity_poly.pdbx_strand_id
1 'polypeptide(L)'
;MPTLEVRGLKKSFDGHEVLKDVTFGLQDGELAAILGPSGGGKTTLFRCILGELTPQAGKILIDGQEVGQLPTERRGIGVVYQSFALFPHLSVADNIGYGLRARRVPADIARDRISEMLDLVHLQGKEDRLPRLLSGGERQRVALARALCVGPKILLLDEAFGSLDATMRTQVVQEVRSIIRRQKVTTLFITHDQEEAFMFARRMIVLNDGRVVASGSPESMMKHADPFIQDFMKMVLFADATVQMAPDGSPYITLDGGAQIPVHIPDVRGGEKVHVMVKKGAEAERIEVWHGDAK
;
A
#
# COMPACT_ATOMS: atom_id res chain seq x y z
N MET A 1 2.23 19.09 10.08
CA MET A 1 1.01 19.32 9.27
C MET A 1 0.81 18.08 8.42
N PRO A 2 -0.42 17.67 8.10
CA PRO A 2 -0.61 16.51 7.24
C PRO A 2 -0.09 16.79 5.82
N THR A 3 0.57 15.79 5.22
CA THR A 3 1.08 15.85 3.84
C THR A 3 -0.06 15.75 2.81
N LEU A 4 -1.09 14.93 3.11
CA LEU A 4 -2.31 14.84 2.30
C LEU A 4 -3.52 15.16 3.18
N GLU A 5 -4.38 16.06 2.70
CA GLU A 5 -5.68 16.31 3.32
C GLU A 5 -6.78 16.25 2.27
N VAL A 6 -7.83 15.52 2.58
CA VAL A 6 -9.09 15.49 1.84
C VAL A 6 -10.16 16.04 2.78
N ARG A 7 -10.85 17.10 2.37
CA ARG A 7 -11.84 17.81 3.21
C ARG A 7 -13.17 17.92 2.49
N GLY A 8 -14.20 17.27 2.99
CA GLY A 8 -15.56 17.40 2.50
C GLY A 8 -15.76 17.01 1.04
N LEU A 9 -15.02 16.03 0.53
CA LEU A 9 -14.98 15.70 -0.89
C LEU A 9 -16.27 15.06 -1.33
N LYS A 10 -16.88 15.63 -2.40
CA LYS A 10 -18.11 15.12 -3.02
C LYS A 10 -17.91 14.87 -4.50
N LYS A 11 -18.46 13.77 -5.00
CA LYS A 11 -18.46 13.41 -6.42
C LYS A 11 -19.70 12.65 -6.79
N SER A 12 -20.37 13.12 -7.86
CA SER A 12 -21.54 12.46 -8.45
C SER A 12 -21.32 12.19 -9.92
N PHE A 13 -22.00 11.17 -10.45
CA PHE A 13 -22.12 10.85 -11.85
C PHE A 13 -23.60 10.65 -12.17
N ASP A 14 -24.10 11.33 -13.19
CA ASP A 14 -25.50 11.23 -13.65
C ASP A 14 -26.53 11.33 -12.52
N GLY A 15 -26.29 12.25 -11.57
CA GLY A 15 -27.16 12.45 -10.41
C GLY A 15 -26.96 11.46 -9.25
N HIS A 16 -26.13 10.42 -9.43
CA HIS A 16 -25.82 9.48 -8.37
C HIS A 16 -24.57 9.94 -7.60
N GLU A 17 -24.72 10.17 -6.28
CA GLU A 17 -23.64 10.62 -5.41
C GLU A 17 -22.75 9.44 -4.99
N VAL A 18 -21.50 9.41 -5.49
CA VAL A 18 -20.52 8.34 -5.24
C VAL A 18 -19.60 8.67 -4.06
N LEU A 19 -19.22 9.95 -3.90
CA LEU A 19 -18.50 10.43 -2.71
C LEU A 19 -19.38 11.45 -1.99
N LYS A 20 -19.59 11.19 -0.68
CA LYS A 20 -20.55 11.89 0.16
C LYS A 20 -19.88 12.51 1.38
N ASP A 21 -19.13 13.62 1.21
CA ASP A 21 -18.45 14.30 2.30
C ASP A 21 -17.24 13.52 2.88
N VAL A 22 -16.36 13.05 1.99
CA VAL A 22 -15.16 12.30 2.41
C VAL A 22 -14.13 13.24 3.02
N THR A 23 -13.73 12.98 4.27
CA THR A 23 -12.73 13.77 5.01
C THR A 23 -11.74 12.86 5.72
N PHE A 24 -10.47 13.05 5.45
CA PHE A 24 -9.34 12.42 6.16
C PHE A 24 -8.03 13.16 5.85
N GLY A 25 -6.98 12.88 6.63
CA GLY A 25 -5.63 13.38 6.34
C GLY A 25 -4.57 12.34 6.64
N LEU A 26 -3.41 12.42 5.99
CA LEU A 26 -2.23 11.60 6.23
C LEU A 26 -1.07 12.48 6.71
N GLN A 27 -0.36 12.01 7.73
CA GLN A 27 0.85 12.66 8.23
C GLN A 27 2.05 12.37 7.32
N ASP A 28 3.12 13.14 7.47
CA ASP A 28 4.35 12.93 6.72
C ASP A 28 4.93 11.53 6.99
N GLY A 29 5.27 10.80 5.92
CA GLY A 29 5.78 9.44 5.99
C GLY A 29 4.76 8.38 6.44
N GLU A 30 3.48 8.74 6.62
CA GLU A 30 2.44 7.80 7.03
C GLU A 30 2.11 6.81 5.91
N LEU A 31 1.98 5.51 6.27
CA LEU A 31 1.46 4.47 5.41
C LEU A 31 0.02 4.17 5.83
N ALA A 32 -0.93 4.56 5.00
CA ALA A 32 -2.34 4.30 5.25
C ALA A 32 -2.97 3.46 4.13
N ALA A 33 -3.97 2.66 4.48
CA ALA A 33 -4.78 1.92 3.52
C ALA A 33 -6.24 2.39 3.53
N ILE A 34 -6.82 2.54 2.35
CA ILE A 34 -8.27 2.68 2.17
C ILE A 34 -8.85 1.33 1.81
N LEU A 35 -9.78 0.90 2.64
CA LEU A 35 -10.54 -0.34 2.51
C LEU A 35 -12.02 -0.04 2.29
N GLY A 36 -12.74 -1.03 1.81
CA GLY A 36 -14.20 -0.95 1.69
C GLY A 36 -14.74 -1.92 0.64
N PRO A 37 -16.05 -2.14 0.61
CA PRO A 37 -16.69 -3.01 -0.36
C PRO A 37 -16.53 -2.49 -1.78
N SER A 38 -16.74 -3.37 -2.77
CA SER A 38 -16.83 -2.98 -4.16
C SER A 38 -17.96 -1.96 -4.35
N GLY A 39 -17.73 -0.92 -5.16
CA GLY A 39 -18.69 0.17 -5.33
C GLY A 39 -18.68 1.23 -4.22
N GLY A 40 -17.90 1.07 -3.13
CA GLY A 40 -17.86 2.03 -2.01
C GLY A 40 -17.24 3.40 -2.31
N GLY A 41 -16.79 3.65 -3.55
CA GLY A 41 -16.23 4.94 -3.98
C GLY A 41 -14.69 5.03 -3.99
N LYS A 42 -13.96 3.95 -3.64
CA LYS A 42 -12.49 3.94 -3.54
C LYS A 42 -11.78 4.41 -4.81
N THR A 43 -12.12 3.84 -5.96
CA THR A 43 -11.53 4.21 -7.26
C THR A 43 -11.87 5.66 -7.64
N THR A 44 -13.07 6.13 -7.32
CA THR A 44 -13.46 7.53 -7.55
C THR A 44 -12.64 8.47 -6.68
N LEU A 45 -12.45 8.13 -5.40
CA LEU A 45 -11.61 8.90 -4.48
C LEU A 45 -10.15 8.95 -4.96
N PHE A 46 -9.59 7.80 -5.35
CA PHE A 46 -8.26 7.70 -5.94
C PHE A 46 -8.09 8.65 -7.13
N ARG A 47 -9.01 8.57 -8.10
CA ARG A 47 -8.97 9.41 -9.30
C ARG A 47 -9.14 10.90 -9.00
N CYS A 48 -9.93 11.26 -7.98
CA CYS A 48 -10.02 12.64 -7.51
C CYS A 48 -8.69 13.13 -6.91
N ILE A 49 -8.05 12.32 -6.06
CA ILE A 49 -6.75 12.67 -5.46
C ILE A 49 -5.68 12.79 -6.55
N LEU A 50 -5.63 11.83 -7.46
CA LEU A 50 -4.67 11.83 -8.59
C LEU A 50 -4.89 12.99 -9.56
N GLY A 51 -6.12 13.48 -9.70
CA GLY A 51 -6.48 14.58 -10.60
C GLY A 51 -7.05 14.15 -11.96
N GLU A 52 -7.41 12.87 -12.06
CA GLU A 52 -8.13 12.36 -13.24
C GLU A 52 -9.61 12.75 -13.22
N LEU A 53 -10.16 13.01 -12.03
CA LEU A 53 -11.52 13.46 -11.83
C LEU A 53 -11.53 14.74 -10.99
N THR A 54 -12.31 15.72 -11.41
CA THR A 54 -12.57 16.93 -10.63
C THR A 54 -13.75 16.69 -9.70
N PRO A 55 -13.60 16.88 -8.36
CA PRO A 55 -14.71 16.79 -7.42
C PRO A 55 -15.70 17.94 -7.62
N GLN A 56 -16.98 17.77 -7.27
CA GLN A 56 -17.98 18.83 -7.30
C GLN A 56 -17.88 19.74 -6.07
N ALA A 57 -17.44 19.20 -4.93
CA ALA A 57 -17.25 19.98 -3.71
C ALA A 57 -16.11 19.41 -2.88
N GLY A 58 -15.65 20.18 -1.89
CA GLY A 58 -14.55 19.83 -1.03
C GLY A 58 -13.19 20.24 -1.57
N LYS A 59 -12.14 19.89 -0.83
CA LYS A 59 -10.76 20.29 -1.13
C LYS A 59 -9.82 19.10 -0.99
N ILE A 60 -8.78 19.11 -1.82
CA ILE A 60 -7.62 18.21 -1.72
C ILE A 60 -6.40 19.09 -1.55
N LEU A 61 -5.68 18.91 -0.44
CA LEU A 61 -4.47 19.67 -0.16
C LEU A 61 -3.27 18.72 -0.04
N ILE A 62 -2.14 19.15 -0.58
CA ILE A 62 -0.83 18.48 -0.44
C ILE A 62 0.13 19.50 0.16
N ASP A 63 0.74 19.20 1.32
CA ASP A 63 1.55 20.13 2.10
C ASP A 63 0.84 21.47 2.34
N GLY A 64 -0.45 21.44 2.62
CA GLY A 64 -1.28 22.61 2.85
C GLY A 64 -1.66 23.43 1.60
N GLN A 65 -1.17 23.04 0.42
CA GLN A 65 -1.53 23.67 -0.85
C GLN A 65 -2.72 22.96 -1.49
N GLU A 66 -3.73 23.71 -1.88
CA GLU A 66 -4.90 23.16 -2.58
C GLU A 66 -4.51 22.74 -4.02
N VAL A 67 -4.69 21.43 -4.30
CA VAL A 67 -4.32 20.84 -5.59
C VAL A 67 -5.53 20.36 -6.41
N GLY A 68 -6.74 20.56 -5.94
CA GLY A 68 -7.95 20.03 -6.54
C GLY A 68 -8.15 20.42 -8.00
N GLN A 69 -7.69 21.63 -8.38
CA GLN A 69 -7.77 22.16 -9.75
C GLN A 69 -6.45 21.97 -10.55
N LEU A 70 -5.40 21.44 -9.92
CA LEU A 70 -4.14 21.20 -10.63
C LEU A 70 -4.23 19.92 -11.47
N PRO A 71 -3.63 19.92 -12.68
CA PRO A 71 -3.51 18.69 -13.47
C PRO A 71 -2.56 17.72 -12.78
N THR A 72 -2.73 16.42 -13.07
CA THR A 72 -2.04 15.29 -12.41
C THR A 72 -0.53 15.49 -12.29
N GLU A 73 0.13 15.93 -13.37
CA GLU A 73 1.59 16.11 -13.43
C GLU A 73 2.13 17.19 -12.50
N ARG A 74 1.27 18.10 -12.02
CA ARG A 74 1.64 19.20 -11.10
C ARG A 74 1.33 18.91 -9.64
N ARG A 75 0.67 17.79 -9.32
CA ARG A 75 0.30 17.43 -7.93
C ARG A 75 1.44 16.84 -7.12
N GLY A 76 2.55 16.46 -7.75
CA GLY A 76 3.68 15.82 -7.05
C GLY A 76 3.38 14.42 -6.54
N ILE A 77 2.48 13.70 -7.21
CA ILE A 77 2.03 12.35 -6.85
C ILE A 77 2.75 11.33 -7.72
N GLY A 78 3.30 10.29 -7.11
CA GLY A 78 3.70 9.05 -7.78
C GLY A 78 2.57 8.03 -7.72
N VAL A 79 2.41 7.22 -8.75
CA VAL A 79 1.33 6.22 -8.81
C VAL A 79 1.84 4.86 -9.27
N VAL A 80 1.32 3.80 -8.61
CA VAL A 80 1.46 2.40 -9.05
C VAL A 80 0.05 1.85 -9.23
N TYR A 81 -0.30 1.51 -10.47
CA TYR A 81 -1.58 0.91 -10.81
C TYR A 81 -1.55 -0.62 -10.67
N GLN A 82 -2.70 -1.23 -10.55
CA GLN A 82 -2.90 -2.68 -10.50
C GLN A 82 -2.23 -3.42 -11.67
N SER A 83 -2.30 -2.87 -12.88
CA SER A 83 -1.65 -3.43 -14.08
C SER A 83 -0.17 -3.09 -14.19
N PHE A 84 0.41 -2.38 -13.19
CA PHE A 84 1.75 -1.78 -13.20
C PHE A 84 1.94 -0.71 -14.28
N ALA A 85 1.18 -0.72 -15.36
CA ALA A 85 1.19 0.22 -16.48
C ALA A 85 2.61 0.55 -16.97
N LEU A 86 3.48 -0.48 -17.09
CA LEU A 86 4.82 -0.31 -17.64
C LEU A 86 4.75 -0.10 -19.15
N PHE A 87 5.65 0.72 -19.66
CA PHE A 87 5.80 0.91 -21.10
C PHE A 87 6.46 -0.33 -21.70
N PRO A 88 5.74 -1.13 -22.51
CA PRO A 88 6.22 -2.46 -22.92
C PRO A 88 7.41 -2.43 -23.87
N HIS A 89 7.61 -1.30 -24.56
CA HIS A 89 8.69 -1.07 -25.53
C HIS A 89 9.93 -0.41 -24.92
N LEU A 90 9.86 0.00 -23.65
CA LEU A 90 10.97 0.60 -22.91
C LEU A 90 11.65 -0.44 -22.01
N SER A 91 12.98 -0.31 -21.85
CA SER A 91 13.74 -1.10 -20.90
C SER A 91 13.34 -0.81 -19.45
N VAL A 92 13.85 -1.59 -18.49
CA VAL A 92 13.71 -1.32 -17.05
C VAL A 92 14.23 0.08 -16.70
N ALA A 93 15.45 0.40 -17.09
CA ALA A 93 16.06 1.71 -16.83
C ALA A 93 15.24 2.85 -17.46
N ASP A 94 14.76 2.63 -18.69
CA ASP A 94 13.95 3.63 -19.40
C ASP A 94 12.56 3.81 -18.78
N ASN A 95 11.94 2.75 -18.28
CA ASN A 95 10.70 2.86 -17.50
C ASN A 95 10.93 3.67 -16.23
N ILE A 96 11.97 3.35 -15.44
CA ILE A 96 12.29 4.06 -14.21
C ILE A 96 12.59 5.54 -14.49
N GLY A 97 13.41 5.83 -15.48
CA GLY A 97 13.83 7.19 -15.84
C GLY A 97 12.82 8.01 -16.64
N TYR A 98 11.66 7.43 -17.00
CA TYR A 98 10.70 8.10 -17.87
C TYR A 98 10.26 9.47 -17.35
N GLY A 99 9.91 9.56 -16.07
CA GLY A 99 9.47 10.81 -15.45
C GLY A 99 10.58 11.88 -15.36
N LEU A 100 11.84 11.47 -15.19
CA LEU A 100 12.99 12.38 -15.19
C LEU A 100 13.20 12.98 -16.59
N ARG A 101 13.11 12.16 -17.64
CA ARG A 101 13.19 12.63 -19.03
C ARG A 101 12.07 13.62 -19.36
N ALA A 102 10.82 13.30 -18.97
CA ALA A 102 9.68 14.18 -19.17
C ALA A 102 9.85 15.55 -18.49
N ARG A 103 10.55 15.57 -17.34
CA ARG A 103 10.91 16.80 -16.60
C ARG A 103 12.20 17.45 -17.08
N ARG A 104 12.85 16.93 -18.14
CA ARG A 104 14.11 17.42 -18.71
C ARG A 104 15.26 17.49 -17.69
N VAL A 105 15.31 16.52 -16.77
CA VAL A 105 16.44 16.40 -15.82
C VAL A 105 17.71 16.10 -16.60
N PRO A 106 18.87 16.74 -16.28
CA PRO A 106 20.17 16.46 -16.90
C PRO A 106 20.51 14.96 -16.91
N ALA A 107 21.13 14.48 -17.98
CA ALA A 107 21.32 13.05 -18.22
C ALA A 107 22.24 12.36 -17.18
N ASP A 108 23.21 13.07 -16.64
CA ASP A 108 24.08 12.61 -15.56
C ASP A 108 23.30 12.40 -14.27
N ILE A 109 22.55 13.41 -13.83
CA ILE A 109 21.67 13.34 -12.65
C ILE A 109 20.63 12.24 -12.82
N ALA A 110 20.01 12.13 -14.01
CA ALA A 110 19.02 11.10 -14.29
C ALA A 110 19.62 9.69 -14.20
N ARG A 111 20.85 9.49 -14.69
CA ARG A 111 21.55 8.19 -14.64
C ARG A 111 21.81 7.78 -13.20
N ASP A 112 22.36 8.68 -12.39
CA ASP A 112 22.65 8.40 -10.98
C ASP A 112 21.37 8.04 -10.22
N ARG A 113 20.29 8.79 -10.45
CA ARG A 113 19.01 8.53 -9.81
C ARG A 113 18.37 7.20 -10.24
N ILE A 114 18.50 6.82 -11.51
CA ILE A 114 18.06 5.51 -12.02
C ILE A 114 18.86 4.38 -11.34
N SER A 115 20.19 4.53 -11.23
CA SER A 115 21.04 3.56 -10.55
C SER A 115 20.64 3.39 -9.08
N GLU A 116 20.42 4.48 -8.34
CA GLU A 116 19.91 4.43 -6.97
C GLU A 116 18.57 3.67 -6.86
N MET A 117 17.68 3.88 -7.83
CA MET A 117 16.37 3.20 -7.83
C MET A 117 16.52 1.71 -8.13
N LEU A 118 17.40 1.32 -9.05
CA LEU A 118 17.71 -0.08 -9.36
C LEU A 118 18.25 -0.81 -8.13
N ASP A 119 19.17 -0.16 -7.40
CA ASP A 119 19.72 -0.68 -6.16
C ASP A 119 18.62 -0.84 -5.09
N LEU A 120 17.78 0.18 -4.92
CA LEU A 120 16.69 0.21 -3.94
C LEU A 120 15.69 -0.94 -4.13
N VAL A 121 15.39 -1.30 -5.38
CA VAL A 121 14.42 -2.34 -5.72
C VAL A 121 15.05 -3.68 -6.11
N HIS A 122 16.35 -3.85 -5.91
CA HIS A 122 17.13 -5.08 -6.17
C HIS A 122 16.95 -5.59 -7.62
N LEU A 123 17.13 -4.70 -8.59
CA LEU A 123 17.06 -5.01 -10.02
C LEU A 123 18.36 -4.71 -10.78
N GLN A 124 19.50 -4.65 -10.10
CA GLN A 124 20.82 -4.51 -10.73
C GLN A 124 21.06 -5.65 -11.74
N GLY A 125 21.66 -5.34 -12.86
CA GLY A 125 21.92 -6.27 -13.96
C GLY A 125 20.71 -6.62 -14.82
N LYS A 126 19.58 -5.89 -14.63
CA LYS A 126 18.34 -6.06 -15.42
C LYS A 126 17.93 -4.78 -16.15
N GLU A 127 18.80 -3.79 -16.18
CA GLU A 127 18.57 -2.43 -16.70
C GLU A 127 18.01 -2.43 -18.12
N ASP A 128 18.58 -3.29 -18.98
CA ASP A 128 18.26 -3.36 -20.41
C ASP A 128 17.11 -4.32 -20.73
N ARG A 129 16.56 -5.03 -19.72
CA ARG A 129 15.46 -5.97 -19.96
C ARG A 129 14.17 -5.23 -20.27
N LEU A 130 13.37 -5.84 -21.16
CA LEU A 130 12.00 -5.40 -21.41
C LEU A 130 11.02 -5.99 -20.37
N PRO A 131 9.90 -5.31 -20.06
CA PRO A 131 8.92 -5.76 -19.07
C PRO A 131 8.41 -7.20 -19.28
N ARG A 132 8.31 -7.67 -20.51
CA ARG A 132 7.87 -9.03 -20.87
C ARG A 132 8.82 -10.15 -20.37
N LEU A 133 10.08 -9.80 -20.06
CA LEU A 133 11.11 -10.72 -19.57
C LEU A 133 11.22 -10.73 -18.04
N LEU A 134 10.32 -10.03 -17.34
CA LEU A 134 10.30 -9.90 -15.91
C LEU A 134 9.18 -10.74 -15.28
N SER A 135 9.42 -11.23 -14.06
CA SER A 135 8.37 -11.81 -13.21
C SER A 135 7.34 -10.75 -12.78
N GLY A 136 6.19 -11.17 -12.23
CA GLY A 136 5.18 -10.26 -11.69
C GLY A 136 5.73 -9.31 -10.64
N GLY A 137 6.46 -9.86 -9.65
CA GLY A 137 7.08 -9.06 -8.59
C GLY A 137 8.18 -8.12 -9.12
N GLU A 138 8.96 -8.54 -10.13
CA GLU A 138 9.93 -7.64 -10.76
C GLU A 138 9.24 -6.49 -11.49
N ARG A 139 8.17 -6.74 -12.25
CA ARG A 139 7.38 -5.68 -12.89
C ARG A 139 6.83 -4.69 -11.88
N GLN A 140 6.34 -5.18 -10.76
CA GLN A 140 5.86 -4.32 -9.67
C GLN A 140 6.97 -3.44 -9.10
N ARG A 141 8.16 -4.01 -8.84
CA ARG A 141 9.33 -3.25 -8.36
C ARG A 141 9.79 -2.19 -9.37
N VAL A 142 9.74 -2.47 -10.67
CA VAL A 142 9.99 -1.45 -11.71
C VAL A 142 8.95 -0.33 -11.65
N ALA A 143 7.67 -0.65 -11.51
CA ALA A 143 6.61 0.36 -11.39
C ALA A 143 6.77 1.23 -10.14
N LEU A 144 7.14 0.61 -9.01
CA LEU A 144 7.45 1.32 -7.77
C LEU A 144 8.66 2.25 -7.94
N ALA A 145 9.77 1.74 -8.49
CA ALA A 145 10.97 2.53 -8.75
C ALA A 145 10.68 3.72 -9.67
N ARG A 146 9.89 3.51 -10.75
CA ARG A 146 9.43 4.58 -11.65
C ARG A 146 8.65 5.66 -10.89
N ALA A 147 7.74 5.26 -10.01
CA ALA A 147 6.94 6.20 -9.22
C ALA A 147 7.79 6.99 -8.22
N LEU A 148 8.78 6.35 -7.58
CA LEU A 148 9.68 6.96 -6.58
C LEU A 148 10.80 7.79 -7.21
N CYS A 149 11.23 7.47 -8.44
CA CYS A 149 12.38 8.08 -9.10
C CYS A 149 12.26 9.60 -9.22
N VAL A 150 11.06 10.11 -9.39
CA VAL A 150 10.78 11.56 -9.53
C VAL A 150 10.66 12.30 -8.20
N GLY A 151 10.86 11.64 -7.07
CA GLY A 151 10.76 12.23 -5.72
C GLY A 151 9.34 12.73 -5.42
N PRO A 152 8.32 11.85 -5.42
CA PRO A 152 6.95 12.27 -5.16
C PRO A 152 6.76 12.65 -3.68
N LYS A 153 5.85 13.61 -3.40
CA LYS A 153 5.40 13.94 -2.04
C LYS A 153 4.47 12.85 -1.50
N ILE A 154 3.66 12.28 -2.38
CA ILE A 154 2.69 11.24 -2.08
C ILE A 154 2.84 10.11 -3.09
N LEU A 155 2.79 8.88 -2.57
CA LEU A 155 2.69 7.68 -3.38
C LEU A 155 1.28 7.11 -3.26
N LEU A 156 0.62 6.92 -4.39
CA LEU A 156 -0.67 6.24 -4.47
C LEU A 156 -0.47 4.83 -5.03
N LEU A 157 -0.99 3.83 -4.36
CA LEU A 157 -0.99 2.43 -4.79
C LEU A 157 -2.44 2.00 -5.01
N ASP A 158 -2.78 1.59 -6.24
CA ASP A 158 -4.12 1.15 -6.62
C ASP A 158 -4.13 -0.36 -6.85
N GLU A 159 -4.64 -1.13 -5.88
CA GLU A 159 -4.70 -2.60 -5.91
C GLU A 159 -3.37 -3.25 -6.38
N ALA A 160 -2.26 -2.67 -5.97
CA ALA A 160 -0.94 -2.92 -6.54
C ALA A 160 -0.45 -4.38 -6.37
N PHE A 161 -1.07 -5.18 -5.51
CA PHE A 161 -0.67 -6.56 -5.22
C PHE A 161 -1.65 -7.60 -5.76
N GLY A 162 -2.83 -7.18 -6.22
CA GLY A 162 -3.91 -8.08 -6.63
C GLY A 162 -3.59 -8.99 -7.82
N SER A 163 -2.62 -8.63 -8.67
CA SER A 163 -2.19 -9.42 -9.83
C SER A 163 -1.11 -10.47 -9.52
N LEU A 164 -0.66 -10.57 -8.26
CA LEU A 164 0.34 -11.54 -7.82
C LEU A 164 -0.33 -12.83 -7.33
N ASP A 165 0.37 -13.95 -7.52
CA ASP A 165 -0.04 -15.20 -6.88
C ASP A 165 0.07 -15.10 -5.35
N ALA A 166 -0.75 -15.90 -4.64
CA ALA A 166 -0.87 -15.81 -3.19
C ALA A 166 0.44 -16.10 -2.45
N THR A 167 1.31 -16.94 -3.02
CA THR A 167 2.57 -17.34 -2.37
C THR A 167 3.59 -16.20 -2.40
N MET A 168 3.67 -15.47 -3.52
CA MET A 168 4.59 -14.35 -3.67
C MET A 168 4.05 -13.05 -3.07
N ARG A 169 2.72 -12.93 -2.92
CA ARG A 169 2.07 -11.67 -2.51
C ARG A 169 2.59 -11.16 -1.16
N THR A 170 2.61 -12.01 -0.14
CA THR A 170 3.06 -11.65 1.21
C THR A 170 4.49 -11.11 1.20
N GLN A 171 5.41 -11.82 0.52
CA GLN A 171 6.80 -11.40 0.42
C GLN A 171 6.92 -10.04 -0.29
N VAL A 172 6.24 -9.88 -1.44
CA VAL A 172 6.30 -8.63 -2.23
C VAL A 172 5.69 -7.45 -1.48
N VAL A 173 4.59 -7.65 -0.74
CA VAL A 173 4.00 -6.60 0.12
C VAL A 173 5.01 -6.12 1.16
N GLN A 174 5.71 -7.04 1.83
CA GLN A 174 6.72 -6.72 2.84
C GLN A 174 7.92 -6.00 2.23
N GLU A 175 8.43 -6.46 1.07
CA GLU A 175 9.52 -5.80 0.35
C GLU A 175 9.14 -4.36 -0.04
N VAL A 176 7.97 -4.17 -0.67
CA VAL A 176 7.47 -2.85 -1.08
C VAL A 176 7.28 -1.93 0.13
N ARG A 177 6.68 -2.44 1.21
CA ARG A 177 6.54 -1.70 2.48
C ARG A 177 7.89 -1.25 3.02
N SER A 178 8.89 -2.14 3.05
CA SER A 178 10.25 -1.82 3.51
C SER A 178 10.89 -0.72 2.68
N ILE A 179 10.78 -0.80 1.35
CA ILE A 179 11.30 0.21 0.42
C ILE A 179 10.66 1.58 0.70
N ILE A 180 9.34 1.65 0.79
CA ILE A 180 8.59 2.89 1.02
C ILE A 180 8.96 3.50 2.39
N ARG A 181 9.08 2.69 3.42
CA ARG A 181 9.50 3.16 4.77
C ARG A 181 10.90 3.76 4.76
N ARG A 182 11.86 3.15 4.06
CA ARG A 182 13.23 3.70 3.91
C ARG A 182 13.21 5.05 3.21
N GLN A 183 12.34 5.23 2.23
CA GLN A 183 12.18 6.49 1.49
C GLN A 183 11.36 7.54 2.26
N LYS A 184 10.68 7.16 3.36
CA LYS A 184 9.80 8.03 4.16
C LYS A 184 8.74 8.75 3.33
N VAL A 185 8.24 8.14 2.27
CA VAL A 185 7.23 8.72 1.39
C VAL A 185 5.84 8.46 1.96
N THR A 186 5.05 9.53 2.14
CA THR A 186 3.64 9.41 2.52
C THR A 186 2.89 8.59 1.49
N THR A 187 2.25 7.50 1.92
CA THR A 187 1.68 6.52 1.00
C THR A 187 0.23 6.22 1.34
N LEU A 188 -0.63 6.28 0.31
CA LEU A 188 -2.01 5.85 0.37
C LEU A 188 -2.20 4.63 -0.52
N PHE A 189 -2.50 3.49 0.09
CA PHE A 189 -2.77 2.24 -0.58
C PHE A 189 -4.27 1.99 -0.64
N ILE A 190 -4.80 1.71 -1.82
CA ILE A 190 -6.20 1.35 -2.01
C ILE A 190 -6.27 -0.13 -2.35
N THR A 191 -7.05 -0.87 -1.58
CA THR A 191 -7.28 -2.29 -1.79
C THR A 191 -8.67 -2.70 -1.30
N HIS A 192 -9.17 -3.81 -1.80
CA HIS A 192 -10.33 -4.51 -1.25
C HIS A 192 -9.90 -5.70 -0.37
N ASP A 193 -8.60 -6.02 -0.37
CA ASP A 193 -8.03 -7.14 0.40
C ASP A 193 -7.59 -6.64 1.79
N GLN A 194 -8.20 -7.22 2.81
CA GLN A 194 -7.92 -6.86 4.20
C GLN A 194 -6.52 -7.29 4.61
N GLU A 195 -6.04 -8.46 4.14
CA GLU A 195 -4.71 -8.97 4.47
C GLU A 195 -3.63 -8.04 3.96
N GLU A 196 -3.74 -7.62 2.69
CA GLU A 196 -2.82 -6.65 2.11
C GLU A 196 -2.77 -5.35 2.93
N ALA A 197 -3.95 -4.83 3.30
CA ALA A 197 -4.03 -3.60 4.09
C ALA A 197 -3.39 -3.75 5.47
N PHE A 198 -3.62 -4.87 6.14
CA PHE A 198 -3.03 -5.16 7.44
C PHE A 198 -1.51 -5.29 7.38
N MET A 199 -1.00 -6.05 6.41
CA MET A 199 0.44 -6.21 6.23
C MET A 199 1.14 -4.90 5.85
N PHE A 200 0.45 -4.04 5.11
CA PHE A 200 1.04 -2.84 4.54
C PHE A 200 0.94 -1.62 5.44
N ALA A 201 -0.27 -1.32 5.97
CA ALA A 201 -0.59 -0.04 6.56
C ALA A 201 -0.53 -0.03 8.09
N ARG A 202 -0.14 1.12 8.66
CA ARG A 202 -0.26 1.40 10.10
C ARG A 202 -1.62 2.00 10.46
N ARG A 203 -2.30 2.57 9.48
CA ARG A 203 -3.63 3.16 9.62
C ARG A 203 -4.54 2.70 8.49
N MET A 204 -5.72 2.31 8.88
CA MET A 204 -6.77 1.91 7.97
C MET A 204 -7.87 2.97 7.95
N ILE A 205 -8.42 3.21 6.78
CA ILE A 205 -9.55 4.11 6.54
C ILE A 205 -10.61 3.29 5.81
N VAL A 206 -11.75 3.06 6.43
CA VAL A 206 -12.82 2.27 5.82
C VAL A 206 -13.81 3.21 5.13
N LEU A 207 -13.93 3.03 3.81
CA LEU A 207 -14.86 3.77 2.96
C LEU A 207 -16.05 2.87 2.62
N ASN A 208 -17.25 3.30 3.00
CA ASN A 208 -18.49 2.62 2.67
C ASN A 208 -19.54 3.62 2.19
N ASP A 209 -20.23 3.28 1.12
CA ASP A 209 -21.29 4.13 0.52
C ASP A 209 -20.86 5.61 0.38
N GLY A 210 -19.61 5.82 -0.11
CA GLY A 210 -19.05 7.15 -0.34
C GLY A 210 -18.70 7.95 0.91
N ARG A 211 -18.64 7.35 2.11
CA ARG A 211 -18.30 8.00 3.38
C ARG A 211 -17.17 7.26 4.09
N VAL A 212 -16.33 8.00 4.81
CA VAL A 212 -15.41 7.39 5.77
C VAL A 212 -16.22 6.99 7.00
N VAL A 213 -16.35 5.67 7.24
CA VAL A 213 -17.12 5.12 8.35
C VAL A 213 -16.26 4.77 9.56
N ALA A 214 -14.97 4.50 9.35
CA ALA A 214 -14.00 4.28 10.42
C ALA A 214 -12.59 4.65 9.97
N SER A 215 -11.74 5.04 10.91
CA SER A 215 -10.31 5.26 10.69
C SER A 215 -9.53 5.02 11.97
N GLY A 216 -8.49 4.19 11.90
CA GLY A 216 -7.63 3.87 13.05
C GLY A 216 -6.58 2.82 12.74
N SER A 217 -5.86 2.36 13.77
CA SER A 217 -4.91 1.25 13.61
C SER A 217 -5.66 -0.05 13.30
N PRO A 218 -4.98 -1.04 12.70
CA PRO A 218 -5.56 -2.37 12.49
C PRO A 218 -6.22 -2.93 13.74
N GLU A 219 -5.56 -2.86 14.89
CA GLU A 219 -6.08 -3.38 16.17
C GLU A 219 -7.35 -2.62 16.61
N SER A 220 -7.41 -1.29 16.37
CA SER A 220 -8.59 -0.49 16.70
C SER A 220 -9.79 -0.82 15.81
N MET A 221 -9.54 -1.17 14.56
CA MET A 221 -10.60 -1.62 13.63
C MET A 221 -11.25 -2.91 14.09
N MET A 222 -10.48 -3.86 14.61
CA MET A 222 -10.99 -5.14 15.11
C MET A 222 -11.86 -4.99 16.36
N LYS A 223 -11.59 -3.97 17.18
CA LYS A 223 -12.35 -3.66 18.40
C LYS A 223 -13.45 -2.63 18.17
N HIS A 224 -13.69 -2.25 16.92
CA HIS A 224 -14.66 -1.21 16.59
C HIS A 224 -16.08 -1.63 16.92
N ALA A 225 -16.87 -0.73 17.51
CA ALA A 225 -18.24 -1.04 17.97
C ALA A 225 -19.28 -1.09 16.85
N ASP A 226 -18.98 -0.51 15.69
CA ASP A 226 -19.89 -0.49 14.54
C ASP A 226 -20.08 -1.89 13.97
N PRO A 227 -21.33 -2.41 13.86
CA PRO A 227 -21.61 -3.75 13.35
C PRO A 227 -21.11 -3.99 11.92
N PHE A 228 -21.15 -2.97 11.05
CA PHE A 228 -20.64 -3.08 9.70
C PHE A 228 -19.12 -3.31 9.71
N ILE A 229 -18.38 -2.55 10.53
CA ILE A 229 -16.91 -2.71 10.65
C ILE A 229 -16.59 -4.08 11.23
N GLN A 230 -17.28 -4.53 12.27
CA GLN A 230 -17.10 -5.87 12.83
C GLN A 230 -17.33 -6.96 11.79
N ASP A 231 -18.41 -6.86 11.02
CA ASP A 231 -18.74 -7.83 9.98
C ASP A 231 -17.74 -7.78 8.82
N PHE A 232 -17.37 -6.58 8.39
CA PHE A 232 -16.38 -6.36 7.35
C PHE A 232 -15.01 -6.89 7.74
N MET A 233 -14.60 -6.81 9.02
CA MET A 233 -13.30 -7.24 9.52
C MET A 233 -13.26 -8.70 10.03
N LYS A 234 -14.36 -9.43 10.03
CA LYS A 234 -14.48 -10.80 10.57
C LYS A 234 -13.61 -11.86 9.87
N MET A 235 -13.17 -11.60 8.64
CA MET A 235 -12.44 -12.59 7.85
C MET A 235 -11.01 -12.79 8.30
N VAL A 236 -10.50 -11.93 9.20
CA VAL A 236 -9.11 -11.96 9.66
C VAL A 236 -9.08 -11.84 11.20
N LEU A 237 -8.57 -12.86 11.88
CA LEU A 237 -8.30 -12.80 13.31
C LEU A 237 -6.82 -12.42 13.49
N PHE A 238 -6.57 -11.44 14.34
CA PHE A 238 -5.22 -11.05 14.74
C PHE A 238 -5.02 -11.38 16.21
N ALA A 239 -3.85 -11.91 16.52
CA ALA A 239 -3.41 -12.12 17.88
C ALA A 239 -1.96 -11.66 18.04
N ASP A 240 -1.64 -11.10 19.17
CA ASP A 240 -0.26 -10.95 19.59
C ASP A 240 0.22 -12.28 20.15
N ALA A 241 1.33 -12.77 19.64
CA ALA A 241 1.94 -14.00 20.14
C ALA A 241 3.39 -13.76 20.53
N THR A 242 3.89 -14.57 21.43
CA THR A 242 5.31 -14.57 21.79
C THR A 242 5.96 -15.79 21.16
N VAL A 243 7.06 -15.58 20.46
CA VAL A 243 7.84 -16.64 19.85
C VAL A 243 8.47 -17.51 20.94
N GLN A 244 8.33 -18.82 20.81
CA GLN A 244 8.97 -19.83 21.60
C GLN A 244 9.94 -20.61 20.74
N MET A 245 10.96 -21.20 21.34
CA MET A 245 11.93 -22.03 20.63
C MET A 245 11.73 -23.50 21.03
N ALA A 246 11.57 -24.33 20.01
CA ALA A 246 11.55 -25.79 20.22
C ALA A 246 12.96 -26.33 20.58
N PRO A 247 13.07 -27.54 21.13
CA PRO A 247 14.35 -28.13 21.50
C PRO A 247 15.35 -28.26 20.33
N ASP A 248 14.86 -28.33 19.10
CA ASP A 248 15.67 -28.37 17.88
C ASP A 248 16.07 -26.96 17.36
N GLY A 249 15.69 -25.90 18.09
CA GLY A 249 15.98 -24.51 17.74
C GLY A 249 14.99 -23.92 16.75
N SER A 250 13.93 -24.61 16.35
CA SER A 250 12.91 -24.06 15.46
C SER A 250 11.97 -23.11 16.21
N PRO A 251 11.67 -21.91 15.66
CA PRO A 251 10.75 -20.98 16.29
C PRO A 251 9.29 -21.38 16.05
N TYR A 252 8.46 -21.26 17.09
CA TYR A 252 7.01 -21.46 17.02
C TYR A 252 6.27 -20.47 17.91
N ILE A 253 4.98 -20.35 17.69
CA ILE A 253 4.04 -19.64 18.57
C ILE A 253 2.96 -20.60 19.05
N THR A 254 2.40 -20.31 20.21
CA THR A 254 1.23 -21.04 20.73
C THR A 254 0.02 -20.13 20.69
N LEU A 255 -1.04 -20.55 20.02
CA LEU A 255 -2.32 -19.83 19.99
C LEU A 255 -3.15 -20.16 21.25
N ASP A 256 -4.15 -19.29 21.53
CA ASP A 256 -5.20 -19.57 22.48
C ASP A 256 -5.90 -20.89 22.11
N GLY A 257 -5.78 -21.91 22.98
CA GLY A 257 -6.24 -23.27 22.66
C GLY A 257 -5.13 -24.30 22.53
N GLY A 258 -3.84 -23.88 22.63
CA GLY A 258 -2.68 -24.78 22.73
C GLY A 258 -2.09 -25.26 21.41
N ALA A 259 -2.65 -24.84 20.25
CA ALA A 259 -2.08 -25.17 18.95
C ALA A 259 -0.73 -24.49 18.75
N GLN A 260 0.30 -25.26 18.42
CA GLN A 260 1.64 -24.76 18.11
C GLN A 260 1.80 -24.56 16.60
N ILE A 261 2.29 -23.38 16.20
CA ILE A 261 2.43 -22.99 14.81
C ILE A 261 3.88 -22.62 14.55
N PRO A 262 4.53 -23.26 13.56
CA PRO A 262 5.89 -22.90 13.15
C PRO A 262 5.93 -21.45 12.64
N VAL A 263 6.98 -20.71 13.02
CA VAL A 263 7.23 -19.33 12.57
C VAL A 263 8.32 -19.36 11.50
N HIS A 264 8.03 -18.75 10.35
CA HIS A 264 8.96 -18.65 9.23
C HIS A 264 9.37 -17.19 9.01
N ILE A 265 9.94 -16.55 10.03
CA ILE A 265 10.47 -15.19 9.96
C ILE A 265 11.99 -15.27 10.12
N PRO A 266 12.77 -14.70 9.18
CA PRO A 266 14.23 -14.63 9.33
C PRO A 266 14.62 -13.88 10.60
N ASP A 267 15.65 -14.38 11.28
CA ASP A 267 16.28 -13.77 12.47
C ASP A 267 15.38 -13.58 13.70
N VAL A 268 14.25 -14.28 13.79
CA VAL A 268 13.36 -14.25 14.96
C VAL A 268 13.99 -14.95 16.16
N ARG A 269 13.79 -14.39 17.37
CA ARG A 269 14.34 -14.93 18.63
C ARG A 269 13.23 -15.34 19.60
N GLY A 270 13.52 -16.31 20.45
CA GLY A 270 12.63 -16.68 21.57
C GLY A 270 12.35 -15.46 22.47
N GLY A 271 11.11 -15.31 22.90
CA GLY A 271 10.64 -14.14 23.68
C GLY A 271 10.21 -12.93 22.87
N GLU A 272 10.44 -12.92 21.57
CA GLU A 272 10.05 -11.83 20.69
C GLU A 272 8.54 -11.82 20.44
N LYS A 273 7.94 -10.63 20.45
CA LYS A 273 6.51 -10.47 20.14
C LYS A 273 6.31 -10.36 18.64
N VAL A 274 5.37 -11.15 18.13
CA VAL A 274 4.98 -11.18 16.73
C VAL A 274 3.47 -10.99 16.60
N HIS A 275 3.05 -10.41 15.50
CA HIS A 275 1.63 -10.38 15.14
C HIS A 275 1.29 -11.59 14.30
N VAL A 276 0.17 -12.20 14.62
CA VAL A 276 -0.33 -13.40 13.96
C VAL A 276 -1.65 -13.07 13.29
N MET A 277 -1.75 -13.39 12.04
CA MET A 277 -2.99 -13.30 11.27
C MET A 277 -3.52 -14.69 10.99
N VAL A 278 -4.75 -14.95 11.43
CA VAL A 278 -5.45 -16.20 11.15
C VAL A 278 -6.62 -15.92 10.22
N LYS A 279 -6.59 -16.49 9.02
CA LYS A 279 -7.68 -16.37 8.06
C LYS A 279 -8.71 -17.48 8.29
N LYS A 280 -9.96 -17.12 8.51
CA LYS A 280 -11.10 -18.06 8.48
C LYS A 280 -11.47 -18.34 7.01
N GLY A 281 -11.10 -19.49 6.48
CA GLY A 281 -11.42 -19.90 5.10
C GLY A 281 -11.89 -21.36 5.05
N ALA A 282 -12.54 -21.74 3.95
CA ALA A 282 -13.30 -22.97 3.79
C ALA A 282 -12.48 -24.28 3.74
N GLU A 283 -11.15 -24.26 3.65
CA GLU A 283 -10.36 -25.50 3.49
C GLU A 283 -9.07 -25.62 4.33
N ALA A 284 -8.56 -24.58 4.92
CA ALA A 284 -7.50 -24.61 5.95
C ALA A 284 -7.34 -23.23 6.60
N GLU A 285 -7.13 -23.20 7.91
CA GLU A 285 -6.70 -21.99 8.61
C GLU A 285 -5.30 -21.61 8.09
N ARG A 286 -5.21 -20.57 7.27
CA ARG A 286 -3.93 -20.03 6.84
C ARG A 286 -3.45 -19.05 7.88
N ILE A 287 -2.30 -19.35 8.48
CA ILE A 287 -1.72 -18.53 9.53
C ILE A 287 -0.48 -17.85 8.97
N GLU A 288 -0.47 -16.54 9.05
CA GLU A 288 0.68 -15.71 8.68
C GLU A 288 1.20 -15.00 9.94
N VAL A 289 2.52 -15.03 10.12
CA VAL A 289 3.20 -14.43 11.26
C VAL A 289 4.16 -13.38 10.76
N TRP A 290 4.17 -12.18 11.38
CA TRP A 290 5.14 -11.14 11.04
C TRP A 290 5.61 -10.39 12.28
N HIS A 291 6.78 -9.76 12.19
CA HIS A 291 7.28 -8.89 13.24
C HIS A 291 6.37 -7.69 13.44
N GLY A 292 5.96 -7.49 14.69
CA GLY A 292 5.47 -6.19 15.11
C GLY A 292 6.57 -5.16 14.91
N ASP A 293 6.23 -4.01 14.35
CA ASP A 293 7.17 -2.89 14.29
C ASP A 293 7.65 -2.58 15.70
N ALA A 294 8.92 -2.83 16.00
CA ALA A 294 9.56 -2.24 17.16
C ALA A 294 9.38 -0.72 17.08
N LYS A 295 8.98 -0.12 18.21
CA LYS A 295 8.65 1.30 18.37
C LYS A 295 9.70 2.24 17.79
#